data_a29f8c5cb1d834bd0ef6c63ed93e6e3a
#
_entry.id   a29f8c5cb1d834bd0ef6c63ed93e6e3a
#
_cell.length_a   1.000
_cell.length_b   1.000
_cell.length_c   1.000
_cell.angle_alpha   90.00
_cell.angle_beta   90.00
_cell.angle_gamma   90.00
#
_symmetry.space_group_name_H-M   'P 1'
#
loop_
_entity.id
_entity.type
_entity.pdbx_description
1 polymer ?
#
loop_
_entity_poly.entity_id
_entity_poly.type
_entity_poly.pdbx_seq_one_letter_code
_entity_poly.pdbx_strand_id
1 'polypeptide(L)'
;MMENKDILYRLLNGRGCVIASIFTTLILLSSSCSTTKNLPEGEVLYTGIKKIEVTDEDKTTAGEDALAEVEGALAYPPNNALLGSSSIRVPLPFGLWVYNAFVNKKGKIGKLIFDKLAAKPVFVSTVNPEVRIKVAQNLLKEYGYFNGTTSFQVDTNPKNAKKAKLIYQVAMNHPYTYD
;
A
#
# COMPACT_ATOMS: atom_id res chain seq x y z
N MET A 1 54.94 -13.92 23.68
CA MET A 1 54.09 -12.76 23.34
C MET A 1 53.44 -12.88 21.96
N MET A 2 53.46 -14.05 21.31
CA MET A 2 52.85 -14.31 20.01
C MET A 2 51.51 -15.06 20.05
N GLU A 3 51.20 -15.70 21.18
CA GLU A 3 50.04 -16.60 21.33
C GLU A 3 48.66 -15.87 21.40
N ASN A 4 48.64 -14.63 21.89
CA ASN A 4 47.39 -13.88 22.05
C ASN A 4 46.83 -13.30 20.76
N LYS A 5 47.63 -13.11 19.71
CA LYS A 5 47.15 -12.58 18.41
C LYS A 5 46.40 -13.63 17.62
N ASP A 6 46.84 -14.88 17.71
CA ASP A 6 46.20 -15.99 16.98
C ASP A 6 44.82 -16.35 17.56
N ILE A 7 44.67 -16.23 18.87
CA ILE A 7 43.37 -16.43 19.54
C ILE A 7 42.40 -15.29 19.16
N LEU A 8 42.87 -14.05 19.10
CA LEU A 8 42.08 -12.90 18.70
C LEU A 8 41.65 -12.99 17.23
N TYR A 9 42.54 -13.43 16.33
CA TYR A 9 42.25 -13.70 14.93
C TYR A 9 41.24 -14.82 14.73
N ARG A 10 41.33 -15.91 15.51
CA ARG A 10 40.34 -17.00 15.46
C ARG A 10 38.97 -16.58 15.99
N LEU A 11 38.92 -15.76 17.04
CA LEU A 11 37.68 -15.20 17.58
C LEU A 11 37.03 -14.20 16.62
N LEU A 12 37.82 -13.35 15.98
CA LEU A 12 37.33 -12.40 14.96
C LEU A 12 36.87 -13.11 13.68
N ASN A 13 37.62 -14.11 13.20
CA ASN A 13 37.21 -14.91 12.04
C ASN A 13 35.98 -15.79 12.31
N GLY A 14 35.89 -16.38 13.51
CA GLY A 14 34.73 -17.17 13.91
C GLY A 14 33.47 -16.31 14.02
N ARG A 15 33.57 -15.13 14.64
CA ARG A 15 32.46 -14.15 14.73
C ARG A 15 32.09 -13.57 13.36
N GLY A 16 33.07 -13.25 12.52
CA GLY A 16 32.85 -12.79 11.16
C GLY A 16 32.14 -13.83 10.29
N CYS A 17 32.54 -15.10 10.41
CA CYS A 17 31.89 -16.21 9.70
C CYS A 17 30.45 -16.44 10.16
N VAL A 18 30.17 -16.34 11.46
CA VAL A 18 28.81 -16.44 12.03
C VAL A 18 27.94 -15.27 11.57
N ILE A 19 28.46 -14.05 11.62
CA ILE A 19 27.74 -12.85 11.18
C ILE A 19 27.45 -12.93 9.67
N ALA A 20 28.46 -13.32 8.87
CA ALA A 20 28.28 -13.52 7.43
C ALA A 20 27.26 -14.61 7.13
N SER A 21 27.28 -15.72 7.86
CA SER A 21 26.29 -16.80 7.73
C SER A 21 24.88 -16.34 8.08
N ILE A 22 24.70 -15.59 9.17
CA ILE A 22 23.41 -15.02 9.58
C ILE A 22 22.93 -14.04 8.53
N PHE A 23 23.81 -13.17 7.99
CA PHE A 23 23.46 -12.19 6.98
C PHE A 23 23.07 -12.86 5.65
N THR A 24 23.80 -13.90 5.24
CA THR A 24 23.48 -14.70 4.04
C THR A 24 22.15 -15.44 4.20
N THR A 25 21.90 -16.03 5.36
CA THR A 25 20.63 -16.71 5.67
C THR A 25 19.47 -15.70 5.67
N LEU A 26 19.66 -14.50 6.19
CA LEU A 26 18.65 -13.43 6.19
C LEU A 26 18.32 -12.94 4.78
N ILE A 27 19.34 -12.81 3.91
CA ILE A 27 19.17 -12.45 2.49
C ILE A 27 18.42 -13.56 1.73
N LEU A 28 18.74 -14.83 1.97
CA LEU A 28 18.06 -15.96 1.33
C LEU A 28 16.60 -16.08 1.79
N LEU A 29 16.29 -15.76 3.03
CA LEU A 29 14.93 -15.74 3.55
C LEU A 29 14.11 -14.58 2.97
N SER A 30 14.72 -13.43 2.70
CA SER A 30 14.02 -12.27 2.13
C SER A 30 13.62 -12.46 0.66
N SER A 31 14.35 -13.27 -0.12
CA SER A 31 14.02 -13.57 -1.52
C SER A 31 12.78 -14.48 -1.69
N SER A 32 12.38 -15.20 -0.63
CA SER A 32 11.20 -16.10 -0.65
C SER A 32 9.89 -15.41 -0.26
N CYS A 33 9.91 -14.18 0.25
CA CYS A 33 8.73 -13.48 0.77
C CYS A 33 7.95 -12.75 -0.36
N SER A 34 7.25 -13.50 -1.20
CA SER A 34 6.35 -12.91 -2.20
C SER A 34 5.05 -12.43 -1.57
N THR A 35 4.63 -11.20 -1.88
CA THR A 35 3.32 -10.66 -1.47
C THR A 35 2.20 -10.97 -2.46
N THR A 36 2.52 -11.59 -3.61
CA THR A 36 1.57 -11.77 -4.73
C THR A 36 1.48 -13.21 -5.23
N LYS A 37 2.13 -14.17 -4.56
CA LYS A 37 2.21 -15.57 -5.03
C LYS A 37 0.84 -16.26 -5.04
N ASN A 38 0.06 -16.09 -3.99
CA ASN A 38 -1.19 -16.80 -3.75
C ASN A 38 -2.40 -15.84 -3.78
N LEU A 39 -2.37 -14.82 -4.66
CA LEU A 39 -3.53 -13.99 -4.91
C LEU A 39 -4.52 -14.73 -5.82
N PRO A 40 -5.84 -14.51 -5.65
CA PRO A 40 -6.85 -15.03 -6.57
C PRO A 40 -6.57 -14.60 -8.02
N GLU A 41 -7.01 -15.41 -8.97
CA GLU A 41 -6.88 -15.08 -10.39
C GLU A 41 -7.67 -13.81 -10.73
N GLY A 42 -7.08 -12.95 -11.55
CA GLY A 42 -7.69 -11.68 -11.96
C GLY A 42 -7.57 -10.55 -10.94
N GLU A 43 -7.14 -10.81 -9.69
CA GLU A 43 -7.02 -9.79 -8.67
C GLU A 43 -5.66 -9.09 -8.69
N VAL A 44 -5.71 -7.76 -8.55
CA VAL A 44 -4.54 -6.89 -8.51
C VAL A 44 -4.45 -6.24 -7.13
N LEU A 45 -3.30 -6.43 -6.47
CA LEU A 45 -3.03 -5.90 -5.14
C LEU A 45 -2.93 -4.37 -5.19
N TYR A 46 -3.79 -3.71 -4.42
CA TYR A 46 -3.74 -2.25 -4.27
C TYR A 46 -2.57 -1.83 -3.39
N THR A 47 -1.72 -0.97 -3.89
CA THR A 47 -0.54 -0.47 -3.17
C THR A 47 -0.61 1.00 -2.80
N GLY A 48 -1.78 1.60 -2.94
CA GLY A 48 -2.07 2.97 -2.56
C GLY A 48 -2.35 3.88 -3.74
N ILE A 49 -2.58 5.15 -3.44
CA ILE A 49 -2.72 6.21 -4.44
C ILE A 49 -1.32 6.63 -4.87
N LYS A 50 -1.10 6.82 -6.16
CA LYS A 50 0.12 7.38 -6.73
C LYS A 50 0.10 8.89 -6.66
N LYS A 51 -1.02 9.48 -7.10
CA LYS A 51 -1.29 10.93 -7.06
C LYS A 51 -2.78 11.20 -7.23
N ILE A 52 -3.21 12.35 -6.76
CA ILE A 52 -4.47 12.98 -7.11
C ILE A 52 -4.09 14.22 -7.92
N GLU A 53 -4.51 14.27 -9.17
CA GLU A 53 -4.29 15.40 -10.08
C GLU A 53 -5.52 16.31 -9.98
N VAL A 54 -5.32 17.51 -9.51
CA VAL A 54 -6.38 18.52 -9.43
C VAL A 54 -6.18 19.55 -10.53
N THR A 55 -7.22 19.83 -11.27
CA THR A 55 -7.26 20.91 -12.28
C THR A 55 -8.36 21.89 -11.94
N ASP A 56 -8.18 23.14 -12.35
CA ASP A 56 -9.09 24.25 -12.05
C ASP A 56 -9.42 24.36 -10.56
N GLU A 57 -8.38 24.25 -9.74
CA GLU A 57 -8.47 24.32 -8.29
C GLU A 57 -8.96 25.68 -7.83
N ASP A 58 -10.02 25.70 -7.02
CA ASP A 58 -10.49 26.90 -6.35
C ASP A 58 -9.76 27.08 -5.02
N LYS A 59 -8.97 28.16 -4.92
CA LYS A 59 -8.15 28.48 -3.75
C LYS A 59 -8.89 29.28 -2.68
N THR A 60 -10.19 29.37 -2.76
CA THR A 60 -11.00 29.90 -1.66
C THR A 60 -11.07 28.86 -0.53
N THR A 61 -11.36 29.31 0.69
CA THR A 61 -11.55 28.41 1.84
C THR A 61 -12.60 27.34 1.52
N ALA A 62 -13.70 27.70 0.85
CA ALA A 62 -14.73 26.76 0.46
C ALA A 62 -14.24 25.73 -0.58
N GLY A 63 -13.37 26.17 -1.51
CA GLY A 63 -12.73 25.28 -2.48
C GLY A 63 -11.75 24.30 -1.85
N GLU A 64 -10.94 24.79 -0.90
CA GLU A 64 -10.01 23.96 -0.13
C GLU A 64 -10.77 22.93 0.73
N ASP A 65 -11.86 23.30 1.37
CA ASP A 65 -12.71 22.40 2.17
C ASP A 65 -13.33 21.31 1.28
N ALA A 66 -13.89 21.73 0.12
CA ALA A 66 -14.44 20.79 -0.86
C ALA A 66 -13.39 19.77 -1.34
N LEU A 67 -12.19 20.26 -1.67
CA LEU A 67 -11.11 19.40 -2.12
C LEU A 67 -10.65 18.42 -1.03
N ALA A 68 -10.55 18.87 0.21
CA ALA A 68 -10.18 18.02 1.34
C ALA A 68 -11.17 16.87 1.56
N GLU A 69 -12.48 17.13 1.43
CA GLU A 69 -13.49 16.08 1.52
C GLU A 69 -13.45 15.12 0.32
N VAL A 70 -13.25 15.64 -0.89
CA VAL A 70 -13.07 14.85 -2.10
C VAL A 70 -11.85 13.92 -1.96
N GLU A 71 -10.72 14.43 -1.51
CA GLU A 71 -9.52 13.63 -1.27
C GLU A 71 -9.75 12.57 -0.19
N GLY A 72 -10.48 12.91 0.86
CA GLY A 72 -10.89 11.98 1.91
C GLY A 72 -11.75 10.83 1.35
N ALA A 73 -12.71 11.13 0.47
CA ALA A 73 -13.56 10.12 -0.17
C ALA A 73 -12.79 9.21 -1.13
N LEU A 74 -11.76 9.74 -1.82
CA LEU A 74 -10.89 8.98 -2.70
C LEU A 74 -9.87 8.12 -1.93
N ALA A 75 -9.53 8.51 -0.71
CA ALA A 75 -8.54 7.82 0.10
C ALA A 75 -9.00 6.41 0.52
N TYR A 76 -8.09 5.45 0.44
CA TYR A 76 -8.27 4.09 0.96
C TYR A 76 -6.97 3.55 1.53
N PRO A 77 -7.01 2.91 2.71
CA PRO A 77 -5.80 2.38 3.34
C PRO A 77 -5.21 1.24 2.51
N PRO A 78 -3.92 1.31 2.13
CA PRO A 78 -3.25 0.23 1.41
C PRO A 78 -2.91 -0.94 2.34
N ASN A 79 -2.43 -2.03 1.75
CA ASN A 79 -2.11 -3.28 2.47
C ASN A 79 -1.06 -3.16 3.59
N ASN A 80 -0.26 -2.12 3.58
CA ASN A 80 0.74 -1.84 4.62
C ASN A 80 0.38 -0.62 5.48
N ALA A 81 -0.89 -0.24 5.48
CA ALA A 81 -1.39 0.85 6.32
C ALA A 81 -1.27 0.49 7.81
N LEU A 82 -0.78 1.42 8.60
CA LEU A 82 -0.75 1.28 10.05
C LEU A 82 -2.10 1.70 10.61
N LEU A 83 -2.74 0.80 11.37
CA LEU A 83 -4.03 1.05 12.03
C LEU A 83 -5.14 1.56 11.07
N GLY A 84 -5.08 1.17 9.79
CA GLY A 84 -6.06 1.59 8.79
C GLY A 84 -5.85 2.98 8.21
N SER A 85 -4.72 3.65 8.50
CA SER A 85 -4.41 4.97 7.95
C SER A 85 -4.08 4.90 6.46
N SER A 86 -4.62 5.81 5.66
CA SER A 86 -4.23 5.98 4.26
C SER A 86 -2.83 6.58 4.08
N SER A 87 -2.34 7.29 5.10
CA SER A 87 -1.08 8.07 5.06
C SER A 87 0.09 7.35 5.73
N ILE A 88 -0.14 6.70 6.87
CA ILE A 88 0.92 6.06 7.65
C ILE A 88 1.10 4.61 7.20
N ARG A 89 2.33 4.25 6.82
CA ARG A 89 2.66 2.92 6.28
C ARG A 89 3.76 2.24 7.07
N VAL A 90 3.60 0.93 7.25
CA VAL A 90 4.68 0.07 7.75
C VAL A 90 5.60 -0.28 6.57
N PRO A 91 6.93 -0.17 6.72
CA PRO A 91 7.86 -0.43 5.63
C PRO A 91 7.84 -1.88 5.13
N LEU A 92 7.49 -2.83 6.00
CA LEU A 92 7.44 -4.26 5.68
C LEU A 92 5.99 -4.77 5.65
N PRO A 93 5.52 -5.36 4.54
CA PRO A 93 4.17 -5.91 4.43
C PRO A 93 4.05 -7.29 5.11
N PHE A 94 4.37 -7.34 6.41
CA PHE A 94 4.45 -8.59 7.18
C PHE A 94 3.15 -9.41 7.11
N GLY A 95 2.00 -8.77 7.29
CA GLY A 95 0.71 -9.45 7.24
C GLY A 95 0.41 -10.11 5.89
N LEU A 96 0.84 -9.51 4.77
CA LEU A 96 0.73 -10.11 3.45
C LEU A 96 1.72 -11.28 3.24
N TRP A 97 2.90 -11.21 3.84
CA TRP A 97 3.83 -12.35 3.82
C TRP A 97 3.25 -13.54 4.55
N VAL A 98 2.69 -13.32 5.74
CA VAL A 98 1.99 -14.37 6.50
C VAL A 98 0.78 -14.89 5.71
N TYR A 99 -0.02 -14.02 5.12
CA TYR A 99 -1.12 -14.44 4.24
C TYR A 99 -0.62 -15.38 3.14
N ASN A 100 0.37 -14.97 2.35
CA ASN A 100 0.89 -15.77 1.24
C ASN A 100 1.60 -17.07 1.67
N ALA A 101 2.19 -17.08 2.87
CA ALA A 101 2.86 -18.29 3.39
C ALA A 101 1.88 -19.35 3.90
N PHE A 102 0.73 -18.91 4.44
CA PHE A 102 -0.16 -19.80 5.20
C PHE A 102 -1.57 -19.97 4.62
N VAL A 103 -2.00 -19.17 3.64
CA VAL A 103 -3.36 -19.25 3.04
C VAL A 103 -3.72 -20.66 2.56
N ASN A 104 -2.76 -21.43 2.07
CA ASN A 104 -2.95 -22.79 1.59
C ASN A 104 -2.52 -23.88 2.60
N LYS A 105 -2.16 -23.51 3.85
CA LYS A 105 -1.72 -24.46 4.88
C LYS A 105 -2.92 -24.99 5.68
N LYS A 106 -3.15 -26.31 5.64
CA LYS A 106 -4.26 -26.98 6.32
C LYS A 106 -3.97 -27.40 7.78
N GLY A 107 -2.73 -27.23 8.28
CA GLY A 107 -2.34 -27.64 9.64
C GLY A 107 -2.89 -26.71 10.71
N LYS A 108 -3.19 -27.24 11.93
CA LYS A 108 -3.72 -26.47 13.07
C LYS A 108 -2.84 -25.26 13.42
N ILE A 109 -1.51 -25.43 13.44
CA ILE A 109 -0.54 -24.37 13.74
C ILE A 109 -0.55 -23.31 12.62
N GLY A 110 -0.55 -23.74 11.34
CA GLY A 110 -0.62 -22.83 10.20
C GLY A 110 -1.89 -21.99 10.20
N LYS A 111 -3.03 -22.59 10.56
CA LYS A 111 -4.31 -21.88 10.69
C LYS A 111 -4.27 -20.84 11.82
N LEU A 112 -3.73 -21.19 12.98
CA LEU A 112 -3.62 -20.26 14.12
C LEU A 112 -2.73 -19.06 13.79
N ILE A 113 -1.59 -19.26 13.10
CA ILE A 113 -0.72 -18.18 12.63
C ILE A 113 -1.45 -17.30 11.62
N PHE A 114 -2.17 -17.92 10.68
CA PHE A 114 -2.96 -17.21 9.68
C PHE A 114 -4.03 -16.33 10.33
N ASP A 115 -4.85 -16.89 11.22
CA ASP A 115 -5.95 -16.20 11.87
C ASP A 115 -5.50 -15.02 12.75
N LYS A 116 -4.27 -15.08 13.28
CA LYS A 116 -3.74 -14.06 14.21
C LYS A 116 -2.87 -13.00 13.54
N LEU A 117 -2.13 -13.36 12.49
CA LEU A 117 -1.06 -12.53 11.94
C LEU A 117 -1.22 -12.20 10.46
N ALA A 118 -2.09 -12.90 9.71
CA ALA A 118 -2.31 -12.60 8.31
C ALA A 118 -3.16 -11.34 8.14
N ALA A 119 -2.72 -10.44 7.29
CA ALA A 119 -3.55 -9.33 6.82
C ALA A 119 -4.32 -9.77 5.56
N LYS A 120 -5.61 -9.50 5.51
CA LYS A 120 -6.40 -9.70 4.30
C LYS A 120 -5.88 -8.78 3.20
N PRO A 121 -5.55 -9.30 2.02
CA PRO A 121 -5.09 -8.46 0.92
C PRO A 121 -6.20 -7.49 0.47
N VAL A 122 -5.83 -6.26 0.24
CA VAL A 122 -6.70 -5.23 -0.35
C VAL A 122 -6.41 -5.19 -1.85
N PHE A 123 -7.41 -5.44 -2.64
CA PHE A 123 -7.34 -5.44 -4.09
C PHE A 123 -7.88 -4.12 -4.67
N VAL A 124 -7.57 -3.83 -5.93
CA VAL A 124 -8.16 -2.69 -6.64
C VAL A 124 -9.69 -2.85 -6.72
N SER A 125 -10.19 -4.07 -6.91
CA SER A 125 -11.61 -4.41 -6.87
C SER A 125 -12.25 -4.08 -5.51
N THR A 126 -11.54 -4.34 -4.39
CA THR A 126 -12.01 -4.01 -3.02
C THR A 126 -12.09 -2.50 -2.80
N VAL A 127 -11.13 -1.73 -3.33
CA VAL A 127 -11.13 -0.26 -3.24
C VAL A 127 -12.32 0.33 -3.97
N ASN A 128 -12.76 -0.31 -5.05
CA ASN A 128 -13.87 0.10 -5.91
C ASN A 128 -13.76 1.57 -6.35
N PRO A 129 -12.74 1.91 -7.15
CA PRO A 129 -12.47 3.30 -7.54
C PRO A 129 -13.61 3.94 -8.30
N GLU A 130 -14.42 3.16 -9.03
CA GLU A 130 -15.60 3.64 -9.75
C GLU A 130 -16.67 4.23 -8.82
N VAL A 131 -16.91 3.60 -7.67
CA VAL A 131 -17.84 4.14 -6.67
C VAL A 131 -17.23 5.37 -6.01
N ARG A 132 -15.93 5.36 -5.74
CA ARG A 132 -15.24 6.49 -5.10
C ARG A 132 -15.27 7.75 -5.93
N ILE A 133 -15.03 7.66 -7.23
CA ILE A 133 -15.14 8.84 -8.12
C ILE A 133 -16.57 9.37 -8.17
N LYS A 134 -17.60 8.52 -8.12
CA LYS A 134 -18.99 8.97 -8.06
C LYS A 134 -19.31 9.71 -6.75
N VAL A 135 -18.80 9.21 -5.62
CA VAL A 135 -18.93 9.89 -4.33
C VAL A 135 -18.22 11.24 -4.38
N ALA A 136 -16.97 11.28 -4.84
CA ALA A 136 -16.19 12.49 -4.99
C ALA A 136 -16.90 13.53 -5.91
N GLN A 137 -17.48 13.08 -7.00
CA GLN A 137 -18.25 13.94 -7.90
C GLN A 137 -19.51 14.50 -7.25
N ASN A 138 -20.19 13.72 -6.42
CA ASN A 138 -21.34 14.20 -5.66
C ASN A 138 -20.94 15.24 -4.62
N LEU A 139 -19.81 15.02 -3.91
CA LEU A 139 -19.26 16.02 -2.99
C LEU A 139 -18.96 17.33 -3.71
N LEU A 140 -18.32 17.30 -4.87
CA LEU A 140 -18.11 18.53 -5.68
C LEU A 140 -19.42 19.28 -5.92
N LYS A 141 -20.50 18.56 -6.27
CA LYS A 141 -21.82 19.20 -6.49
C LYS A 141 -22.43 19.79 -5.22
N GLU A 142 -22.24 19.13 -4.07
CA GLU A 142 -22.68 19.64 -2.76
C GLU A 142 -22.03 20.98 -2.42
N TYR A 143 -20.77 21.17 -2.83
CA TYR A 143 -20.04 22.42 -2.69
C TYR A 143 -20.29 23.43 -3.84
N GLY A 144 -21.23 23.13 -4.75
CA GLY A 144 -21.58 24.06 -5.85
C GLY A 144 -20.79 23.85 -7.15
N TYR A 145 -19.86 22.90 -7.21
CA TYR A 145 -19.09 22.57 -8.42
C TYR A 145 -19.85 21.60 -9.31
N PHE A 146 -20.99 22.03 -9.86
CA PHE A 146 -21.89 21.16 -10.66
C PHE A 146 -21.25 20.61 -11.93
N ASN A 147 -20.30 21.33 -12.51
CA ASN A 147 -19.54 20.91 -13.68
C ASN A 147 -18.24 20.16 -13.31
N GLY A 148 -18.02 19.91 -12.01
CA GLY A 148 -16.87 19.16 -11.55
C GLY A 148 -16.90 17.73 -12.08
N THR A 149 -15.73 17.22 -12.47
CA THR A 149 -15.59 15.86 -12.98
C THR A 149 -14.48 15.12 -12.24
N THR A 150 -14.68 13.81 -12.11
CA THR A 150 -13.71 12.92 -11.46
C THR A 150 -13.49 11.68 -12.31
N SER A 151 -12.25 11.24 -12.41
CA SER A 151 -11.88 10.01 -13.09
C SER A 151 -10.74 9.30 -12.39
N PHE A 152 -10.45 8.07 -12.79
CA PHE A 152 -9.32 7.32 -12.25
C PHE A 152 -8.60 6.53 -13.33
N GLN A 153 -7.35 6.20 -13.06
CA GLN A 153 -6.55 5.29 -13.87
C GLN A 153 -5.83 4.29 -12.94
N VAL A 154 -5.68 3.06 -13.43
CA VAL A 154 -4.94 2.01 -12.73
C VAL A 154 -3.51 2.00 -13.26
N ASP A 155 -2.57 2.39 -12.41
CA ASP A 155 -1.13 2.41 -12.72
C ASP A 155 -0.50 1.09 -12.27
N THR A 156 -0.41 0.14 -13.19
CA THR A 156 0.15 -1.19 -12.93
C THR A 156 1.67 -1.11 -12.77
N ASN A 157 2.20 -1.79 -11.77
CA ASN A 157 3.63 -1.83 -11.53
C ASN A 157 4.36 -2.60 -12.65
N PRO A 158 5.33 -1.98 -13.37
CA PRO A 158 6.02 -2.61 -14.50
C PRO A 158 6.86 -3.84 -14.11
N LYS A 159 7.28 -3.93 -12.83
CA LYS A 159 8.03 -5.07 -12.31
C LYS A 159 7.14 -6.21 -11.81
N ASN A 160 5.86 -5.94 -11.55
CA ASN A 160 4.91 -6.94 -11.04
C ASN A 160 3.48 -6.53 -11.39
N ALA A 161 2.95 -7.11 -12.46
CA ALA A 161 1.60 -6.83 -12.96
C ALA A 161 0.47 -7.14 -11.95
N LYS A 162 0.75 -7.94 -10.90
CA LYS A 162 -0.20 -8.20 -9.81
C LYS A 162 -0.23 -7.10 -8.74
N LYS A 163 0.40 -5.94 -8.99
CA LYS A 163 0.39 -4.77 -8.10
C LYS A 163 0.04 -3.53 -8.89
N ALA A 164 -0.82 -2.69 -8.33
CA ALA A 164 -1.13 -1.40 -8.94
C ALA A 164 -1.32 -0.29 -7.89
N LYS A 165 -1.19 0.93 -8.36
CA LYS A 165 -1.58 2.16 -7.67
C LYS A 165 -2.75 2.79 -8.43
N LEU A 166 -3.49 3.65 -7.76
CA LEU A 166 -4.52 4.46 -8.40
C LEU A 166 -4.00 5.87 -8.63
N ILE A 167 -4.36 6.44 -9.75
CA ILE A 167 -4.23 7.86 -10.07
C ILE A 167 -5.65 8.37 -10.17
N TYR A 168 -5.98 9.42 -9.41
CA TYR A 168 -7.26 10.09 -9.54
C TYR A 168 -7.05 11.44 -10.23
N GLN A 169 -8.04 11.85 -11.01
CA GLN A 169 -8.09 13.15 -11.66
C GLN A 169 -9.37 13.82 -11.19
N VAL A 170 -9.25 15.04 -10.70
CA VAL A 170 -10.33 15.87 -10.17
C VAL A 170 -10.26 17.22 -10.89
N ALA A 171 -11.28 17.54 -11.67
CA ALA A 171 -11.44 18.88 -12.23
C ALA A 171 -12.58 19.56 -11.48
N MET A 172 -12.27 20.63 -10.74
CA MET A 172 -13.27 21.33 -9.93
C MET A 172 -14.16 22.23 -10.80
N ASN A 173 -13.54 22.92 -11.77
CA ASN A 173 -14.18 23.97 -12.55
C ASN A 173 -14.67 25.13 -11.63
N HIS A 174 -15.52 26.01 -12.17
CA HIS A 174 -16.04 27.15 -11.41
C HIS A 174 -17.28 26.75 -10.60
N PRO A 175 -17.38 27.18 -9.32
CA PRO A 175 -18.59 26.98 -8.55
C PRO A 175 -19.72 27.86 -9.10
N TYR A 176 -20.95 27.41 -8.96
CA TYR A 176 -22.11 28.24 -9.22
C TYR A 176 -22.37 29.15 -8.03
N THR A 177 -22.36 30.45 -8.26
CA THR A 177 -22.76 31.47 -7.29
C THR A 177 -24.13 32.04 -7.68
N TYR A 178 -24.99 32.25 -6.69
CA TYR A 178 -26.23 32.97 -6.91
C TYR A 178 -25.90 34.46 -6.79
N ASP A 179 -26.30 35.25 -7.78
CA ASP A 179 -26.27 36.74 -7.75
C ASP A 179 -27.42 37.29 -6.90
#